data_099876be6341685aa7673e2f419f68df
#
_entry.id   099876be6341685aa7673e2f419f68df
#
_cell.length_a   1.000
_cell.length_b   1.000
_cell.length_c   1.000
_cell.angle_alpha   90.00
_cell.angle_beta   90.00
_cell.angle_gamma   90.00
#
_symmetry.space_group_name_H-M   'P 1'
#
loop_
_entity.id
_entity.type
_entity.pdbx_description
1 polymer ?
#
loop_
_entity_poly.entity_id
_entity_poly.type
_entity_poly.pdbx_seq_one_letter_code
_entity_poly.pdbx_strand_id
1 'polypeptide(L)'
;PEMETPAIMMQLVRQMRSQGYELLNLVFHSSALLGGCGPFVRSQADEHAFMRKLHTFLCLALEDGIGFVALSEAASCCFPLAADSVIMRDSQSLATRCPAGMA
;
A
#
# COMPACT_ATOMS: atom_id res chain seq x y z
N PRO A 1 2.20 -0.95 -10.53
CA PRO A 1 2.37 -2.42 -10.37
C PRO A 1 2.14 -3.22 -11.66
N GLU A 2 1.27 -2.76 -12.57
CA GLU A 2 0.94 -3.52 -13.78
C GLU A 2 2.14 -3.74 -14.68
N MET A 3 3.02 -2.74 -14.80
CA MET A 3 4.14 -2.77 -15.74
C MET A 3 5.48 -3.09 -15.07
N GLU A 4 5.62 -2.84 -13.77
CA GLU A 4 6.89 -2.94 -13.07
C GLU A 4 7.06 -4.30 -12.38
N THR A 5 8.33 -4.69 -12.18
CA THR A 5 8.68 -5.88 -11.41
C THR A 5 8.66 -5.59 -9.90
N PRO A 6 8.48 -6.59 -9.03
CA PRO A 6 8.57 -6.41 -7.58
C PRO A 6 9.91 -5.79 -7.15
N ALA A 7 11.01 -6.15 -7.80
CA ALA A 7 12.34 -5.62 -7.49
C ALA A 7 12.43 -4.10 -7.76
N ILE A 8 11.90 -3.64 -8.89
CA ILE A 8 11.87 -2.21 -9.25
C ILE A 8 10.94 -1.45 -8.30
N MET A 9 9.78 -2.00 -7.98
CA MET A 9 8.87 -1.40 -7.02
C MET A 9 9.52 -1.25 -5.64
N MET A 10 10.25 -2.27 -5.16
CA MET A 10 10.98 -2.19 -3.90
C MET A 10 12.13 -1.19 -3.92
N GLN A 11 12.82 -1.07 -5.04
CA GLN A 11 13.85 -0.04 -5.22
C GLN A 11 13.26 1.37 -5.07
N LEU A 12 12.12 1.64 -5.70
CA LEU A 12 11.41 2.89 -5.56
C LEU A 12 10.98 3.15 -4.10
N VAL A 13 10.40 2.15 -3.45
CA VAL A 13 10.00 2.23 -2.04
C VAL A 13 11.17 2.62 -1.15
N ARG A 14 12.32 1.94 -1.29
CA ARG A 14 13.52 2.22 -0.51
C ARG A 14 14.07 3.62 -0.78
N GLN A 15 14.04 4.06 -2.02
CA GLN A 15 14.44 5.42 -2.39
C GLN A 15 13.52 6.46 -1.74
N MET A 16 12.21 6.28 -1.81
CA MET A 16 11.26 7.21 -1.18
C MET A 16 11.44 7.26 0.34
N ARG A 17 11.63 6.11 0.99
CA ARG A 17 11.93 6.06 2.44
C ARG A 17 13.22 6.79 2.78
N SER A 18 14.28 6.66 1.99
CA SER A 18 15.54 7.37 2.20
C SER A 18 15.41 8.89 2.07
N GLN A 19 14.39 9.36 1.35
CA GLN A 19 14.03 10.77 1.23
C GLN A 19 13.06 11.26 2.32
N GLY A 20 12.70 10.41 3.28
CA GLY A 20 11.85 10.76 4.42
C GLY A 20 10.36 10.60 4.20
N TYR A 21 9.92 9.94 3.12
CA TYR A 21 8.51 9.63 2.94
C TYR A 21 8.09 8.51 3.91
N GLU A 22 7.13 8.80 4.78
CA GLU A 22 6.61 7.87 5.78
C GLU A 22 5.37 7.12 5.30
N LEU A 23 4.64 7.69 4.34
CA LEU A 23 3.45 7.11 3.75
C LEU A 23 3.64 6.91 2.25
N LEU A 24 3.37 5.70 1.79
CA LEU A 24 3.38 5.33 0.38
C LEU A 24 2.01 4.78 0.01
N ASN A 25 1.53 5.15 -1.17
CA ASN A 25 0.26 4.66 -1.68
C ASN A 25 0.50 3.70 -2.84
N LEU A 26 0.05 2.45 -2.69
CA LEU A 26 0.06 1.45 -3.76
C LEU A 26 -1.24 1.56 -4.54
N VAL A 27 -1.14 1.89 -5.82
CA VAL A 27 -2.30 2.06 -6.72
C VAL A 27 -2.15 1.17 -7.94
N PHE A 28 -3.23 0.52 -8.35
CA PHE A 28 -3.35 -0.19 -9.61
C PHE A 28 -4.80 -0.18 -10.09
N HIS A 29 -5.02 -0.51 -11.36
CA HIS A 29 -6.37 -0.55 -11.92
C HIS A 29 -7.08 -1.84 -11.48
N SER A 30 -8.33 -1.73 -11.06
CA SER A 30 -9.15 -2.90 -10.68
C SER A 30 -9.31 -3.89 -11.84
N SER A 31 -9.25 -3.43 -13.09
CA SER A 31 -9.26 -4.28 -14.28
C SER A 31 -8.05 -5.23 -14.37
N ALA A 32 -6.97 -4.98 -13.64
CA ALA A 32 -5.83 -5.89 -13.55
C ALA A 32 -6.11 -7.13 -12.69
N LEU A 33 -7.22 -7.14 -11.95
CA LEU A 33 -7.62 -8.26 -11.11
C LEU A 33 -8.47 -9.32 -11.86
N LEU A 34 -8.80 -9.07 -13.11
CA LEU A 34 -9.62 -9.98 -13.91
C LEU A 34 -9.09 -10.06 -15.33
N GLY A 35 -8.76 -11.25 -15.77
CA GLY A 35 -8.27 -11.53 -17.11
C GLY A 35 -9.25 -11.09 -18.19
N GLY A 36 -8.77 -10.34 -19.19
CA GLY A 36 -9.55 -9.83 -20.29
C GLY A 36 -10.27 -8.49 -20.05
N CYS A 37 -10.17 -7.92 -18.85
CA CYS A 37 -10.84 -6.66 -18.51
C CYS A 37 -9.99 -5.40 -18.68
N GLY A 38 -8.73 -5.55 -19.07
CA GLY A 38 -7.83 -4.41 -19.23
C GLY A 38 -6.67 -4.66 -20.20
N PRO A 39 -5.92 -3.62 -20.56
CA PRO A 39 -4.84 -3.74 -21.54
C PRO A 39 -3.62 -4.50 -21.00
N PHE A 40 -3.44 -4.57 -19.70
CA PHE A 40 -2.26 -5.17 -19.06
C PHE A 40 -2.48 -6.64 -18.67
N VAL A 41 -3.73 -7.05 -18.47
CA VAL A 41 -4.13 -8.39 -18.06
C VAL A 41 -5.18 -8.89 -19.04
N ARG A 42 -4.72 -9.59 -20.09
CA ARG A 42 -5.56 -9.97 -21.24
C ARG A 42 -6.10 -11.40 -21.13
N SER A 43 -5.51 -12.21 -20.28
CA SER A 43 -5.83 -13.62 -20.10
C SER A 43 -5.83 -14.01 -18.64
N GLN A 44 -6.34 -15.19 -18.32
CA GLN A 44 -6.26 -15.79 -17.00
C GLN A 44 -4.80 -16.04 -16.56
N ALA A 45 -3.93 -16.38 -17.51
CA ALA A 45 -2.51 -16.53 -17.23
C ALA A 45 -1.86 -15.20 -16.79
N ASP A 46 -2.23 -14.09 -17.45
CA ASP A 46 -1.78 -12.76 -17.07
C ASP A 46 -2.32 -12.34 -15.70
N GLU A 47 -3.57 -12.67 -15.40
CA GLU A 47 -4.19 -12.45 -14.09
C GLU A 47 -3.39 -13.15 -12.99
N HIS A 48 -3.11 -14.44 -13.15
CA HIS A 48 -2.30 -15.19 -12.20
C HIS A 48 -0.87 -14.61 -12.07
N ALA A 49 -0.27 -14.19 -13.17
CA ALA A 49 1.05 -13.55 -13.17
C ALA A 49 1.03 -12.22 -12.41
N PHE A 50 0.01 -11.40 -12.61
CA PHE A 50 -0.17 -10.15 -11.89
C PHE A 50 -0.37 -10.38 -10.38
N MET A 51 -1.21 -11.33 -10.01
CA MET A 51 -1.45 -11.67 -8.62
C MET A 51 -0.18 -12.18 -7.92
N ARG A 52 0.62 -13.03 -8.58
CA ARG A 52 1.91 -13.47 -8.06
C ARG A 52 2.90 -12.31 -7.88
N LYS A 53 2.95 -11.41 -8.85
CA LYS A 53 3.80 -10.21 -8.80
C LYS A 53 3.41 -9.32 -7.61
N LEU A 54 2.13 -9.04 -7.45
CA LEU A 54 1.61 -8.25 -6.34
C LEU A 54 1.91 -8.92 -5.00
N HIS A 55 1.65 -10.21 -4.87
CA HIS A 55 1.96 -10.98 -3.66
C HIS A 55 3.46 -10.92 -3.32
N THR A 56 4.33 -11.14 -4.29
CA THR A 56 5.78 -11.05 -4.09
C THR A 56 6.20 -9.68 -3.59
N PHE A 57 5.69 -8.61 -4.19
CA PHE A 57 5.98 -7.25 -3.75
C PHE A 57 5.52 -7.00 -2.31
N LEU A 58 4.30 -7.41 -1.97
CA LEU A 58 3.77 -7.24 -0.61
C LEU A 58 4.57 -8.01 0.44
N CYS A 59 5.02 -9.22 0.13
CA CYS A 59 5.90 -9.99 1.01
C CYS A 59 7.25 -9.29 1.22
N LEU A 60 7.89 -8.81 0.15
CA LEU A 60 9.15 -8.08 0.23
C LEU A 60 9.00 -6.78 1.04
N ALA A 61 7.89 -6.08 0.88
CA ALA A 61 7.61 -4.87 1.64
C ALA A 61 7.45 -5.17 3.14
N LEU A 62 6.76 -6.25 3.51
CA LEU A 62 6.65 -6.70 4.90
C LEU A 62 8.00 -7.09 5.48
N GLU A 63 8.84 -7.80 4.74
CA GLU A 63 10.21 -8.16 5.15
C GLU A 63 11.08 -6.92 5.38
N ASP A 64 10.87 -5.86 4.60
CA ASP A 64 11.54 -4.56 4.77
C ASP A 64 10.95 -3.71 5.93
N GLY A 65 9.98 -4.25 6.66
CA GLY A 65 9.37 -3.58 7.83
C GLY A 65 8.28 -2.56 7.48
N ILE A 66 7.69 -2.65 6.27
CA ILE A 66 6.59 -1.78 5.86
C ILE A 66 5.28 -2.39 6.35
N GLY A 67 4.51 -1.63 7.12
CA GLY A 67 3.14 -2.00 7.51
C GLY A 67 2.12 -1.58 6.46
N PHE A 68 1.01 -2.28 6.41
CA PHE A 68 -0.13 -1.93 5.56
C PHE A 68 -1.30 -1.49 6.43
N VAL A 69 -1.92 -0.40 6.02
CA VAL A 69 -3.08 0.18 6.73
C VAL A 69 -4.12 0.62 5.71
N ALA A 70 -5.36 0.71 6.13
CA ALA A 70 -6.41 1.32 5.30
C ALA A 70 -6.14 2.82 5.12
N LEU A 71 -6.61 3.39 4.01
CA LEU A 71 -6.40 4.81 3.72
C LEU A 71 -6.97 5.72 4.82
N SER A 72 -8.10 5.35 5.42
CA SER A 72 -8.70 6.06 6.55
C SER A 72 -7.84 6.02 7.80
N GLU A 73 -7.15 4.91 8.05
CA GLU A 73 -6.21 4.76 9.17
C GLU A 73 -4.95 5.60 8.92
N ALA A 74 -4.42 5.55 7.70
CA ALA A 74 -3.29 6.37 7.29
C ALA A 74 -3.59 7.88 7.43
N ALA A 75 -4.77 8.32 7.02
CA ALA A 75 -5.19 9.71 7.16
C ALA A 75 -5.23 10.14 8.63
N SER A 76 -5.74 9.30 9.53
CA SER A 76 -5.81 9.59 10.96
C SER A 76 -4.43 9.66 11.62
N CYS A 77 -3.48 8.87 11.15
CA CYS A 77 -2.12 8.85 11.69
C CYS A 77 -1.24 9.99 11.19
N CYS A 78 -1.31 10.28 9.88
CA CYS A 78 -0.43 11.25 9.24
C CYS A 78 -0.99 12.68 9.26
N PHE A 79 -2.31 12.82 9.38
CA PHE A 79 -3.02 14.10 9.41
C PHE A 79 -3.99 14.14 10.59
N PRO A 80 -3.50 14.20 11.84
CA PRO A 80 -4.39 14.32 12.98
C PRO A 80 -5.21 15.61 12.81
N LEU A 81 -6.52 15.43 12.62
CA LEU A 81 -7.44 16.55 12.63
C LEU A 81 -7.36 17.23 13.99
N ALA A 82 -7.22 18.56 14.02
CA ALA A 82 -7.32 19.33 15.25
C ALA A 82 -8.62 18.96 15.99
N ALA A 83 -8.54 18.83 17.29
CA ALA A 83 -9.52 18.19 18.18
C ALA A 83 -10.95 18.78 18.18
N ASP A 84 -11.29 19.69 17.28
CA ASP A 84 -12.56 20.42 17.24
C ASP A 84 -13.57 19.94 16.18
N SER A 85 -13.26 18.92 15.41
CA SER A 85 -14.24 18.35 14.50
C SER A 85 -14.64 16.94 14.92
N VAL A 86 -15.75 16.91 15.62
CA VAL A 86 -16.43 15.74 16.14
C VAL A 86 -16.70 14.69 15.06
N ILE A 87 -15.91 13.63 15.04
CA ILE A 87 -16.43 12.30 14.77
C ILE A 87 -15.94 11.42 15.91
N MET A 88 -16.83 11.15 16.84
CA MET A 88 -16.62 10.15 17.87
C MET A 88 -16.39 8.79 17.21
N ARG A 89 -15.15 8.36 17.12
CA ARG A 89 -14.76 6.97 16.96
C ARG A 89 -13.62 6.75 17.93
N ASP A 90 -13.76 5.69 18.71
CA ASP A 90 -12.82 5.31 19.77
C ASP A 90 -11.37 5.53 19.38
N SER A 91 -10.82 6.64 19.82
CA SER A 91 -9.44 7.06 19.63
C SER A 91 -8.43 6.15 20.33
N GLN A 92 -8.89 5.25 21.21
CA GLN A 92 -8.01 4.33 21.92
C GLN A 92 -7.63 3.07 21.12
N SER A 93 -8.40 2.70 20.11
CA SER A 93 -8.12 1.52 19.27
C SER A 93 -7.13 1.83 18.14
N LEU A 94 -7.00 3.08 17.72
CA LEU A 94 -6.19 3.48 16.57
C LEU A 94 -4.72 3.77 16.95
N ALA A 95 -4.48 4.27 18.16
CA ALA A 95 -3.11 4.56 18.63
C ALA A 95 -2.22 3.31 18.73
N THR A 96 -2.83 2.13 18.91
CA THR A 96 -2.12 0.84 18.95
C THR A 96 -1.92 0.20 17.57
N ARG A 97 -2.51 0.74 16.51
CA ARG A 97 -2.46 0.15 15.17
C ARG A 97 -1.55 0.88 14.18
N CYS A 98 -1.15 2.09 14.49
CA CYS A 98 -0.04 2.71 13.76
C CYS A 98 1.25 2.28 14.46
N PRO A 99 2.01 1.31 13.92
CA PRO A 99 3.31 1.02 14.49
C PRO A 99 4.15 2.29 14.39
N ALA A 100 4.69 2.72 15.52
CA ALA A 100 5.75 3.72 15.56
C ALA A 100 6.89 3.15 14.71
N GLY A 101 6.99 3.54 13.43
CA GLY A 101 7.95 2.96 12.51
C GLY A 101 7.43 2.70 11.11
N MET A 102 6.35 3.33 10.68
CA MET A 102 6.04 3.50 9.24
C MET A 102 7.03 4.45 8.55
N ALA A 103 8.11 4.72 9.19
CA ALA A 103 9.24 5.44 8.62
C ALA A 103 10.13 4.49 7.80
#